data_e8ce062adb1d610836c2b82f2e42c114
#
_entry.id   e8ce062adb1d610836c2b82f2e42c114
#
_cell.length_a   1.000
_cell.length_b   1.000
_cell.length_c   1.000
_cell.angle_alpha   90.00
_cell.angle_beta   90.00
_cell.angle_gamma   90.00
#
_symmetry.space_group_name_H-M   'P 1'
#
loop_
_entity.id
_entity.type
_entity.pdbx_description
1 polymer ?
#
loop_
_entity_poly.entity_id
_entity_poly.type
_entity_poly.pdbx_seq_one_letter_code
_entity_poly.pdbx_strand_id
1 'polypeptide(L)'
;MIRSNIWLPIIAAFFSLSCNNSQPQIPKLVITLVVDQMRPDLLTRFDDLYTGGFRWLMDHGIWYTDAHHEHSYTATGPGHFAIGSGQYPGRVGVIGNSFYDRDLQKKVNCVEDPNARVVGADEGKARSYSRYNTTGLGDWVKSSFSNSKVISIGGKDRTAVLLGGQKPDLALYFNYAGRFISSDYYVE
;
A
#
# COMPACT_ATOMS: atom_id res chain seq x y z
N MET A 1 -42.76 -57.88 -0.98
CA MET A 1 -43.03 -56.45 -1.25
C MET A 1 -41.73 -55.67 -0.99
N ILE A 2 -40.93 -55.45 -2.03
CA ILE A 2 -39.66 -54.70 -1.95
C ILE A 2 -39.98 -53.28 -2.46
N ARG A 3 -40.03 -52.31 -1.54
CA ARG A 3 -40.06 -50.90 -1.91
C ARG A 3 -38.65 -50.41 -2.14
N SER A 4 -38.27 -50.26 -3.39
CA SER A 4 -36.99 -49.71 -3.81
C SER A 4 -36.91 -48.22 -3.47
N ASN A 5 -35.91 -47.82 -2.67
CA ASN A 5 -35.58 -46.45 -2.36
C ASN A 5 -34.96 -45.73 -3.58
N ILE A 6 -35.78 -45.23 -4.50
CA ILE A 6 -35.37 -44.51 -5.71
C ILE A 6 -34.92 -43.05 -5.38
N TRP A 7 -35.09 -42.61 -4.14
CA TRP A 7 -34.82 -41.21 -3.76
C TRP A 7 -33.36 -40.91 -3.36
N LEU A 8 -32.55 -41.94 -3.01
CA LEU A 8 -31.15 -41.73 -2.62
C LEU A 8 -30.24 -41.23 -3.74
N PRO A 9 -30.32 -41.64 -5.01
CA PRO A 9 -29.44 -41.14 -6.05
C PRO A 9 -29.74 -39.71 -6.52
N ILE A 10 -30.96 -39.22 -6.33
CA ILE A 10 -31.36 -37.83 -6.75
C ILE A 10 -30.76 -36.80 -5.81
N ILE A 11 -30.66 -37.07 -4.52
CA ILE A 11 -30.05 -36.13 -3.54
C ILE A 11 -28.55 -36.05 -3.74
N ALA A 12 -27.88 -37.15 -4.07
CA ALA A 12 -26.44 -37.16 -4.35
C ALA A 12 -26.08 -36.38 -5.63
N ALA A 13 -26.97 -36.36 -6.65
CA ALA A 13 -26.74 -35.64 -7.90
C ALA A 13 -26.84 -34.11 -7.75
N PHE A 14 -27.65 -33.61 -6.78
CA PHE A 14 -27.76 -32.19 -6.52
C PHE A 14 -26.57 -31.58 -5.76
N PHE A 15 -25.83 -32.37 -4.98
CA PHE A 15 -24.65 -31.90 -4.27
C PHE A 15 -23.39 -31.77 -5.16
N SER A 16 -23.36 -32.44 -6.32
CA SER A 16 -22.20 -32.40 -7.21
C SER A 16 -22.17 -31.23 -8.19
N LEU A 17 -23.19 -30.39 -8.24
CA LEU A 17 -23.30 -29.27 -9.20
C LEU A 17 -22.91 -27.91 -8.64
N SER A 18 -22.43 -27.82 -7.38
CA SER A 18 -22.23 -26.54 -6.69
C SER A 18 -20.79 -26.14 -6.46
N CYS A 19 -19.81 -26.85 -6.99
CA CYS A 19 -18.42 -26.40 -6.95
C CYS A 19 -17.98 -25.94 -8.34
N ASN A 20 -18.42 -24.75 -8.71
CA ASN A 20 -17.74 -24.03 -9.78
C ASN A 20 -16.38 -23.56 -9.23
N ASN A 21 -15.36 -24.42 -9.37
CA ASN A 21 -13.96 -24.11 -9.05
C ASN A 21 -13.40 -23.12 -10.09
N SER A 22 -13.99 -21.95 -10.18
CA SER A 22 -13.32 -20.83 -10.85
C SER A 22 -12.15 -20.44 -9.94
N GLN A 23 -10.95 -20.85 -10.29
CA GLN A 23 -9.72 -20.37 -9.66
C GLN A 23 -9.76 -18.83 -9.69
N PRO A 24 -9.54 -18.16 -8.57
CA PRO A 24 -9.52 -16.70 -8.56
C PRO A 24 -8.48 -16.21 -9.57
N GLN A 25 -8.91 -15.38 -10.51
CA GLN A 25 -8.00 -14.81 -11.48
C GLN A 25 -7.06 -13.84 -10.76
N ILE A 26 -5.77 -14.11 -10.83
CA ILE A 26 -4.74 -13.23 -10.28
C ILE A 26 -4.71 -11.94 -11.12
N PRO A 27 -4.91 -10.76 -10.53
CA PRO A 27 -4.87 -9.52 -11.27
C PRO A 27 -3.47 -9.29 -11.87
N LYS A 28 -3.42 -8.85 -13.14
CA LYS A 28 -2.15 -8.53 -13.83
C LYS A 28 -1.54 -7.21 -13.36
N LEU A 29 -2.36 -6.31 -12.85
CA LEU A 29 -1.96 -5.00 -12.35
C LEU A 29 -2.80 -4.66 -11.12
N VAL A 30 -2.13 -4.20 -10.07
CA VAL A 30 -2.75 -3.63 -8.87
C VAL A 30 -2.21 -2.21 -8.70
N ILE A 31 -3.11 -1.24 -8.59
CA ILE A 31 -2.75 0.16 -8.34
C ILE A 31 -3.31 0.57 -6.99
N THR A 32 -2.42 0.97 -6.08
CA THR A 32 -2.79 1.60 -4.80
C THR A 32 -2.60 3.10 -4.94
N LEU A 33 -3.69 3.86 -4.99
CA LEU A 33 -3.66 5.31 -5.05
C LEU A 33 -4.02 5.90 -3.68
N VAL A 34 -3.09 6.62 -3.09
CA VAL A 34 -3.30 7.30 -1.80
C VAL A 34 -3.29 8.82 -2.02
N VAL A 35 -4.39 9.46 -1.67
CA VAL A 35 -4.51 10.92 -1.69
C VAL A 35 -4.28 11.45 -0.27
N ASP A 36 -3.07 11.93 -0.01
CA ASP A 36 -2.65 12.42 1.30
C ASP A 36 -3.54 13.59 1.77
N GLN A 37 -3.98 13.55 3.02
CA GLN A 37 -4.82 14.56 3.67
C GLN A 37 -6.23 14.71 3.04
N MET A 38 -6.66 13.81 2.20
CA MET A 38 -8.01 13.83 1.64
C MET A 38 -9.03 13.39 2.69
N ARG A 39 -9.97 14.26 3.00
CA ARG A 39 -11.12 13.95 3.87
C ARG A 39 -12.22 13.28 3.04
N PRO A 40 -12.90 12.24 3.56
CA PRO A 40 -13.94 11.53 2.81
C PRO A 40 -15.14 12.43 2.44
N ASP A 41 -15.44 13.44 3.26
CA ASP A 41 -16.53 14.38 2.98
C ASP A 41 -16.28 15.25 1.74
N LEU A 42 -15.03 15.37 1.26
CA LEU A 42 -14.74 16.06 0.00
C LEU A 42 -15.39 15.37 -1.20
N LEU A 43 -15.49 14.04 -1.17
CA LEU A 43 -16.13 13.29 -2.25
C LEU A 43 -17.63 13.58 -2.35
N THR A 44 -18.31 13.69 -1.21
CA THR A 44 -19.76 13.99 -1.19
C THR A 44 -20.05 15.49 -1.32
N ARG A 45 -19.21 16.33 -0.71
CA ARG A 45 -19.39 17.78 -0.72
C ARG A 45 -19.23 18.40 -2.11
N PHE A 46 -18.36 17.81 -2.92
CA PHE A 46 -18.04 18.29 -4.26
C PHE A 46 -18.44 17.28 -5.35
N ASP A 47 -19.45 16.46 -5.07
CA ASP A 47 -19.92 15.39 -5.95
C ASP A 47 -20.17 15.86 -7.39
N ASP A 48 -20.83 17.01 -7.54
CA ASP A 48 -21.17 17.60 -8.83
C ASP A 48 -19.95 18.04 -9.68
N LEU A 49 -18.79 18.17 -9.05
CA LEU A 49 -17.56 18.62 -9.71
C LEU A 49 -16.72 17.45 -10.26
N TYR A 50 -17.00 16.24 -9.84
CA TYR A 50 -16.23 15.07 -10.28
C TYR A 50 -16.77 14.55 -11.61
N THR A 51 -15.97 14.69 -12.67
CA THR A 51 -16.31 14.27 -14.02
C THR A 51 -15.35 13.21 -14.59
N GLY A 52 -14.29 12.87 -13.86
CA GLY A 52 -13.22 11.97 -14.29
C GLY A 52 -13.13 10.68 -13.48
N GLY A 53 -11.89 10.28 -13.14
CA GLY A 53 -11.61 9.02 -12.46
C GLY A 53 -12.30 8.85 -11.11
N PHE A 54 -12.43 9.90 -10.30
CA PHE A 54 -13.18 9.83 -9.04
C PHE A 54 -14.65 9.50 -9.30
N ARG A 55 -15.29 10.18 -10.28
CA ARG A 55 -16.67 9.88 -10.63
C ARG A 55 -16.83 8.43 -11.07
N TRP A 56 -15.95 7.96 -11.94
CA TRP A 56 -15.97 6.58 -12.40
C TRP A 56 -15.83 5.57 -11.25
N LEU A 57 -14.91 5.82 -10.31
CA LEU A 57 -14.73 4.95 -9.14
C LEU A 57 -15.94 4.98 -8.20
N MET A 58 -16.56 6.14 -8.00
CA MET A 58 -17.77 6.28 -7.18
C MET A 58 -18.95 5.55 -7.78
N ASP A 59 -19.09 5.54 -9.11
CA ASP A 59 -20.22 4.91 -9.82
C ASP A 59 -20.04 3.40 -10.00
N HIS A 60 -18.80 2.88 -10.09
CA HIS A 60 -18.52 1.50 -10.48
C HIS A 60 -17.70 0.72 -9.44
N GLY A 61 -17.13 1.40 -8.46
CA GLY A 61 -16.30 0.79 -7.43
C GLY A 61 -17.09 0.33 -6.20
N ILE A 62 -16.37 -0.22 -5.23
CA ILE A 62 -16.90 -0.51 -3.90
C ILE A 62 -16.42 0.61 -2.96
N TRP A 63 -17.36 1.29 -2.33
CA TRP A 63 -17.07 2.35 -1.38
C TRP A 63 -17.27 1.88 0.06
N TYR A 64 -16.18 1.83 0.81
CA TYR A 64 -16.18 1.54 2.24
C TYR A 64 -16.43 2.84 3.02
N THR A 65 -17.65 3.07 3.44
CA THR A 65 -18.08 4.33 4.09
C THR A 65 -17.70 4.41 5.57
N ASP A 66 -17.29 3.29 6.17
CA ASP A 66 -16.96 3.17 7.59
C ASP A 66 -15.55 2.58 7.78
N ALA A 67 -14.57 3.10 7.04
CA ALA A 67 -13.18 2.70 7.14
C ALA A 67 -12.39 3.73 7.97
N HIS A 68 -11.73 3.26 9.03
CA HIS A 68 -11.01 4.10 9.99
C HIS A 68 -9.55 3.68 10.15
N HIS A 69 -8.67 4.65 10.39
CA HIS A 69 -7.37 4.40 10.98
C HIS A 69 -7.50 4.23 12.48
N GLU A 70 -7.04 3.10 13.01
CA GLU A 70 -7.13 2.81 14.44
C GLU A 70 -5.96 3.39 15.27
N HIS A 71 -5.06 4.16 14.66
CA HIS A 71 -3.98 4.84 15.35
C HIS A 71 -4.27 6.36 15.44
N SER A 72 -3.91 6.98 16.56
CA SER A 72 -4.31 8.34 16.89
C SER A 72 -3.57 9.42 16.06
N TYR A 73 -2.32 9.20 15.69
CA TYR A 73 -1.51 10.18 14.98
C TYR A 73 -1.42 9.83 13.49
N THR A 74 -2.37 10.33 12.72
CA THR A 74 -2.54 10.07 11.28
C THR A 74 -1.73 11.00 10.37
N ALA A 75 -0.51 11.39 10.78
CA ALA A 75 0.40 12.13 9.91
C ALA A 75 0.83 11.31 8.69
N THR A 76 1.40 11.95 7.67
CA THR A 76 1.78 11.32 6.39
C THR A 76 2.56 10.02 6.58
N GLY A 77 3.64 10.01 7.37
CA GLY A 77 4.47 8.82 7.60
C GLY A 77 3.69 7.67 8.23
N PRO A 78 3.16 7.84 9.46
CA PRO A 78 2.36 6.80 10.10
C PRO A 78 1.19 6.29 9.26
N GLY A 79 0.45 7.20 8.59
CA GLY A 79 -0.69 6.84 7.76
C GLY A 79 -0.31 6.00 6.54
N HIS A 80 0.71 6.39 5.78
CA HIS A 80 1.17 5.63 4.62
C HIS A 80 1.79 4.29 5.02
N PHE A 81 2.49 4.25 6.15
CA PHE A 81 2.98 2.99 6.71
C PHE A 81 1.82 2.04 7.04
N ALA A 82 0.79 2.53 7.73
CA ALA A 82 -0.37 1.70 8.08
C ALA A 82 -1.09 1.15 6.84
N ILE A 83 -1.27 1.97 5.80
CA ILE A 83 -1.88 1.55 4.52
C ILE A 83 -1.01 0.50 3.83
N GLY A 84 0.32 0.72 3.75
CA GLY A 84 1.24 -0.17 3.05
C GLY A 84 1.51 -1.50 3.76
N SER A 85 1.42 -1.52 5.10
CA SER A 85 1.80 -2.69 5.91
C SER A 85 0.65 -3.36 6.66
N GLY A 86 -0.52 -2.72 6.76
CA GLY A 86 -1.62 -3.20 7.59
C GLY A 86 -1.30 -3.25 9.10
N GLN A 87 -0.24 -2.58 9.54
CA GLN A 87 0.23 -2.64 10.93
C GLN A 87 0.09 -1.30 11.65
N TYR A 88 0.05 -1.35 12.97
CA TYR A 88 0.09 -0.16 13.81
C TYR A 88 1.47 0.50 13.74
N PRO A 89 1.58 1.75 13.25
CA PRO A 89 2.88 2.39 13.01
C PRO A 89 3.71 2.57 14.28
N GLY A 90 3.08 2.82 15.42
CA GLY A 90 3.76 2.97 16.70
C GLY A 90 4.49 1.71 17.18
N ARG A 91 4.01 0.51 16.82
CA ARG A 91 4.65 -0.76 17.18
C ARG A 91 5.97 -0.98 16.47
N VAL A 92 6.14 -0.35 15.32
CA VAL A 92 7.32 -0.50 14.45
C VAL A 92 8.23 0.73 14.53
N GLY A 93 7.84 1.74 15.29
CA GLY A 93 8.62 2.95 15.47
C GLY A 93 8.36 4.05 14.44
N VAL A 94 7.33 3.92 13.59
CA VAL A 94 6.89 5.01 12.69
C VAL A 94 6.00 5.98 13.47
N ILE A 95 6.58 6.68 14.44
CA ILE A 95 5.85 7.51 15.39
C ILE A 95 5.48 8.91 14.86
N GLY A 96 5.98 9.29 13.69
CA GLY A 96 5.71 10.60 13.09
C GLY A 96 6.46 10.79 11.77
N ASN A 97 6.24 11.92 11.12
CA ASN A 97 7.02 12.32 9.93
C ASN A 97 8.50 12.56 10.25
N SER A 98 8.77 12.96 11.47
CA SER A 98 10.11 13.09 12.05
C SER A 98 10.00 12.96 13.57
N PHE A 99 11.06 12.50 14.20
CA PHE A 99 11.14 12.32 15.64
C PHE A 99 12.59 12.53 16.12
N TYR A 100 12.76 12.65 17.43
CA TYR A 100 14.07 12.71 18.04
C TYR A 100 14.61 11.30 18.25
N ASP A 101 15.71 11.01 17.56
CA ASP A 101 16.41 9.74 17.68
C ASP A 101 17.38 9.84 18.86
N ARG A 102 17.15 9.01 19.88
CA ARG A 102 17.94 9.06 21.14
C ARG A 102 19.35 8.54 20.98
N ASP A 103 19.57 7.61 20.07
CA ASP A 103 20.88 7.03 19.82
C ASP A 103 21.75 8.02 19.03
N LEU A 104 21.14 8.67 18.03
CA LEU A 104 21.79 9.69 17.21
C LEU A 104 21.80 11.08 17.86
N GLN A 105 21.07 11.29 18.97
CA GLN A 105 20.94 12.56 19.69
C GLN A 105 20.52 13.72 18.78
N LYS A 106 19.67 13.46 17.79
CA LYS A 106 19.18 14.46 16.82
C LYS A 106 17.78 14.17 16.33
N LYS A 107 17.14 15.19 15.75
CA LYS A 107 15.90 15.02 15.01
C LYS A 107 16.17 14.39 13.65
N VAL A 108 15.46 13.33 13.33
CA VAL A 108 15.56 12.59 12.06
C VAL A 108 14.23 12.56 11.32
N ASN A 109 14.28 12.45 9.99
CA ASN A 109 13.09 12.10 9.19
C ASN A 109 12.80 10.61 9.35
N CYS A 110 11.53 10.22 9.34
CA CYS A 110 11.15 8.81 9.55
C CYS A 110 11.71 7.85 8.50
N VAL A 111 12.10 8.32 7.33
CA VAL A 111 12.73 7.53 6.26
C VAL A 111 14.18 7.97 5.97
N GLU A 112 14.81 8.68 6.94
CA GLU A 112 16.21 9.09 6.81
C GLU A 112 17.14 7.87 6.84
N ASP A 113 18.00 7.81 5.83
CA ASP A 113 19.07 6.81 5.75
C ASP A 113 20.41 7.51 5.51
N PRO A 114 21.27 7.57 6.52
CA PRO A 114 22.58 8.21 6.39
C PRO A 114 23.57 7.40 5.55
N ASN A 115 23.29 6.12 5.29
CA ASN A 115 24.17 5.24 4.53
C ASN A 115 23.83 5.19 3.04
N ALA A 116 22.63 5.64 2.67
CA ALA A 116 22.20 5.65 1.28
C ALA A 116 22.62 6.92 0.54
N ARG A 117 22.81 6.82 -0.76
CA ARG A 117 23.14 7.92 -1.67
C ARG A 117 21.97 8.20 -2.59
N VAL A 118 21.85 9.46 -3.00
CA VAL A 118 20.85 9.89 -3.97
C VAL A 118 21.15 9.31 -5.33
N VAL A 119 20.10 8.87 -6.03
CA VAL A 119 20.15 8.43 -7.43
C VAL A 119 19.14 9.25 -8.23
N GLY A 120 19.57 9.73 -9.40
CA GLY A 120 18.72 10.50 -10.32
C GLY A 120 18.90 12.04 -10.26
N ALA A 121 19.71 12.55 -9.32
CA ALA A 121 20.12 13.95 -9.26
C ALA A 121 21.38 14.14 -8.42
N ASP A 122 22.05 15.28 -8.60
CA ASP A 122 23.20 15.68 -7.79
C ASP A 122 22.79 16.23 -6.40
N GLU A 123 21.54 16.65 -6.29
CA GLU A 123 20.99 17.25 -5.07
C GLU A 123 19.77 16.46 -4.57
N GLY A 124 19.64 16.40 -3.25
CA GLY A 124 18.52 15.73 -2.60
C GLY A 124 18.93 15.04 -1.30
N LYS A 125 18.03 14.28 -0.75
CA LYS A 125 18.27 13.45 0.44
C LYS A 125 17.92 12.02 0.13
N ALA A 126 18.88 11.13 0.25
CA ALA A 126 18.62 9.71 0.14
C ALA A 126 17.69 9.24 1.26
N ARG A 127 16.76 8.37 0.89
CA ARG A 127 15.72 7.84 1.77
C ARG A 127 15.57 6.37 1.55
N SER A 128 15.29 5.63 2.61
CA SER A 128 15.05 4.21 2.51
C SER A 128 14.11 3.69 3.60
N TYR A 129 13.77 2.44 3.47
CA TYR A 129 12.98 1.69 4.46
C TYR A 129 13.88 1.06 5.55
N SER A 130 15.19 1.30 5.54
CA SER A 130 16.22 0.64 6.38
C SER A 130 15.96 0.71 7.88
N ARG A 131 15.23 1.72 8.35
CA ARG A 131 14.87 1.87 9.76
C ARG A 131 13.86 0.84 10.27
N TYR A 132 13.18 0.11 9.38
CA TYR A 132 12.05 -0.72 9.75
C TYR A 132 12.28 -2.17 9.33
N ASN A 133 12.14 -3.07 10.29
CA ASN A 133 12.25 -4.51 10.03
C ASN A 133 10.85 -5.14 9.94
N THR A 134 10.05 -4.67 9.01
CA THR A 134 8.72 -5.20 8.74
C THR A 134 8.43 -5.17 7.25
N THR A 135 7.55 -6.02 6.80
CA THR A 135 7.16 -6.12 5.39
C THR A 135 5.81 -5.46 5.13
N GLY A 136 5.58 -5.07 3.90
CA GLY A 136 4.33 -4.50 3.44
C GLY A 136 3.77 -5.19 2.19
N LEU A 137 2.70 -4.64 1.64
CA LEU A 137 1.99 -5.19 0.49
C LEU A 137 2.91 -5.50 -0.70
N GLY A 138 3.83 -4.59 -1.03
CA GLY A 138 4.79 -4.79 -2.11
C GLY A 138 5.71 -5.98 -1.88
N ASP A 139 6.21 -6.14 -0.66
CA ASP A 139 7.08 -7.26 -0.28
C ASP A 139 6.33 -8.58 -0.36
N TRP A 140 5.06 -8.62 0.07
CA TRP A 140 4.21 -9.82 0.01
C TRP A 140 3.89 -10.22 -1.43
N VAL A 141 3.60 -9.25 -2.30
CA VAL A 141 3.40 -9.51 -3.73
C VAL A 141 4.65 -10.13 -4.34
N LYS A 142 5.83 -9.58 -4.08
CA LYS A 142 7.10 -10.13 -4.61
C LYS A 142 7.42 -11.50 -4.03
N SER A 143 7.11 -11.77 -2.78
CA SER A 143 7.33 -13.10 -2.18
C SER A 143 6.37 -14.17 -2.72
N SER A 144 5.14 -13.78 -3.06
CA SER A 144 4.14 -14.68 -3.61
C SER A 144 4.27 -14.89 -5.12
N PHE A 145 4.76 -13.87 -5.82
CA PHE A 145 4.88 -13.84 -7.29
C PHE A 145 6.26 -13.29 -7.66
N SER A 146 7.25 -14.16 -7.78
CA SER A 146 8.66 -13.80 -7.97
C SER A 146 8.96 -12.90 -9.18
N ASN A 147 8.13 -12.96 -10.23
CA ASN A 147 8.27 -12.13 -11.43
C ASN A 147 7.52 -10.79 -11.34
N SER A 148 6.86 -10.51 -10.22
CA SER A 148 6.13 -9.25 -10.03
C SER A 148 7.09 -8.08 -9.91
N LYS A 149 6.66 -6.93 -10.42
CA LYS A 149 7.34 -5.65 -10.25
C LYS A 149 6.55 -4.76 -9.30
N VAL A 150 7.25 -4.14 -8.38
CA VAL A 150 6.70 -3.20 -7.41
C VAL A 150 7.35 -1.85 -7.62
N ILE A 151 6.54 -0.85 -7.97
CA ILE A 151 6.99 0.53 -8.16
C ILE A 151 6.17 1.41 -7.21
N SER A 152 6.85 2.21 -6.43
CA SER A 152 6.22 3.20 -5.55
C SER A 152 6.65 4.61 -5.96
N ILE A 153 5.66 5.51 -6.12
CA ILE A 153 5.90 6.89 -6.54
C ILE A 153 5.15 7.81 -5.60
N GLY A 154 5.81 8.84 -5.10
CA GLY A 154 5.18 9.82 -4.21
C GLY A 154 5.73 11.22 -4.37
N GLY A 155 4.90 12.23 -4.12
CA GLY A 155 5.34 13.62 -4.05
C GLY A 155 6.24 13.91 -2.84
N LYS A 156 6.13 13.09 -1.79
CA LYS A 156 6.97 13.17 -0.58
C LYS A 156 7.78 11.88 -0.45
N ASP A 157 9.01 12.00 0.08
CA ASP A 157 9.91 10.89 0.35
C ASP A 157 9.23 9.74 1.12
N ARG A 158 8.60 10.04 2.25
CA ARG A 158 7.97 9.05 3.12
C ARG A 158 6.74 8.37 2.52
N THR A 159 6.06 9.02 1.57
CA THR A 159 4.93 8.39 0.89
C THR A 159 5.40 7.26 -0.02
N ALA A 160 6.41 7.52 -0.86
CA ALA A 160 6.98 6.51 -1.73
C ALA A 160 7.65 5.37 -0.95
N VAL A 161 8.47 5.71 0.05
CA VAL A 161 9.23 4.73 0.83
C VAL A 161 8.31 3.82 1.65
N LEU A 162 7.37 4.40 2.41
CA LEU A 162 6.55 3.62 3.36
C LEU A 162 5.43 2.82 2.68
N LEU A 163 4.96 3.24 1.51
CA LEU A 163 4.05 2.42 0.69
C LEU A 163 4.79 1.33 -0.09
N GLY A 164 6.01 1.61 -0.55
CA GLY A 164 6.81 0.66 -1.32
C GLY A 164 7.29 -0.54 -0.51
N GLY A 165 7.53 -0.35 0.78
CA GLY A 165 8.06 -1.39 1.66
C GLY A 165 9.58 -1.55 1.58
N GLN A 166 10.07 -2.73 1.95
CA GLN A 166 11.51 -3.01 2.03
C GLN A 166 12.17 -3.18 0.65
N LYS A 167 11.48 -3.85 -0.29
CA LYS A 167 12.10 -4.33 -1.53
C LYS A 167 11.28 -4.01 -2.78
N PRO A 168 10.79 -2.78 -2.98
CA PRO A 168 10.25 -2.42 -4.28
C PRO A 168 11.37 -2.44 -5.32
N ASP A 169 11.03 -2.63 -6.60
CA ASP A 169 11.99 -2.51 -7.69
C ASP A 169 12.37 -1.05 -7.93
N LEU A 170 11.52 -0.12 -7.50
CA LEU A 170 11.77 1.31 -7.59
C LEU A 170 10.92 2.08 -6.58
N ALA A 171 11.54 2.99 -5.84
CA ALA A 171 10.83 3.99 -5.02
C ALA A 171 11.26 5.38 -5.47
N LEU A 172 10.33 6.14 -6.06
CA LEU A 172 10.56 7.49 -6.58
C LEU A 172 9.86 8.52 -5.70
N TYR A 173 10.57 9.55 -5.33
CA TYR A 173 10.01 10.69 -4.62
C TYR A 173 10.55 12.00 -5.19
N PHE A 174 9.72 13.04 -5.10
CA PHE A 174 10.02 14.32 -5.69
C PHE A 174 11.00 15.11 -4.79
N ASN A 175 12.07 15.62 -5.39
CA ASN A 175 12.93 16.60 -4.74
C ASN A 175 12.41 18.02 -4.99
N TYR A 176 12.79 18.96 -4.13
CA TYR A 176 12.36 20.35 -4.28
C TYR A 176 13.00 21.09 -5.47
N ALA A 177 13.96 20.46 -6.15
CA ALA A 177 14.58 20.96 -7.39
C ALA A 177 13.83 20.54 -8.67
N GLY A 178 12.64 19.96 -8.55
CA GLY A 178 11.77 19.67 -9.69
C GLY A 178 12.01 18.31 -10.35
N ARG A 179 12.65 17.35 -9.67
CA ARG A 179 12.95 16.02 -10.20
C ARG A 179 12.43 14.91 -9.30
N PHE A 180 12.08 13.78 -9.90
CA PHE A 180 11.93 12.53 -9.18
C PHE A 180 13.29 11.88 -8.99
N ILE A 181 13.59 11.51 -7.77
CA ILE A 181 14.83 10.86 -7.34
C ILE A 181 14.54 9.56 -6.60
N SER A 182 15.57 8.76 -6.41
CA SER A 182 15.57 7.56 -5.59
C SER A 182 16.82 7.53 -4.68
N SER A 183 17.09 6.38 -4.11
CA SER A 183 18.35 6.09 -3.44
C SER A 183 18.92 4.75 -3.91
N ASP A 184 20.23 4.58 -3.71
CA ASP A 184 20.95 3.34 -4.02
C ASP A 184 20.54 2.15 -3.12
N TYR A 185 19.65 2.37 -2.15
CA TYR A 185 18.94 1.30 -1.44
C TYR A 185 17.98 0.53 -2.35
N TYR A 186 17.39 1.18 -3.36
CA TYR A 186 16.38 0.60 -4.24
C TYR A 186 16.86 0.32 -5.66
N VAL A 187 17.89 1.01 -6.10
CA VAL A 187 18.42 0.91 -7.46
C VAL A 187 19.94 0.82 -7.39
N GLU A 188 20.49 -0.12 -8.15
CA GLU A 188 21.94 -0.29 -8.35
C GLU A 188 22.49 0.71 -9.36
#